data_e50fc8bfd7398c9fd17111ddd9cb079e
#
_entry.id   e50fc8bfd7398c9fd17111ddd9cb079e
#
_cell.length_a   1.000
_cell.length_b   1.000
_cell.length_c   1.000
_cell.angle_alpha   90.00
_cell.angle_beta   90.00
_cell.angle_gamma   90.00
#
_symmetry.space_group_name_H-M   'P 1'
#
loop_
_entity.id
_entity.type
_entity.pdbx_description
1 polymer ?
#
loop_
_entity_poly.entity_id
_entity_poly.type
_entity_poly.pdbx_seq_one_letter_code
_entity_poly.pdbx_strand_id
1 'polypeptide(L)'
;MKKALITGINGQDGSYLAEFLLDKGYEVWGILKRNSVAENQTARLKDEVYRRLHLEYADLTDLASLMRVISNIQPDELYNLAAQSHVRISFDQPLYTTNATAIGALNVLEAIKATSLHTKVYQASSSEMFGNSIDSDGFQRESTPMNPVSPYGCAKVFAYNISRNYRHSYGMFVSNGILFNHESPRRGTNFVTNKVCKEAVKIKLGLSNELKLGNLDATRDWGHAKDYVKAMWEILQLDEPGDYVCATGVSHSVRELVNYVFTRLGLHWSEFVKQDEKFLRPEELHNLKGDSYKLITATGWTHEYTFESMLDEMIEHWLNYYKQHDNV
;
A
#
# COMPACT_ATOMS: atom_id res chain seq x y z
N MET A 1 -26.02 -3.39 -9.87
CA MET A 1 -24.80 -3.78 -9.12
C MET A 1 -23.74 -2.77 -9.50
N LYS A 2 -23.06 -2.15 -8.51
CA LYS A 2 -21.96 -1.22 -8.82
C LYS A 2 -20.75 -2.00 -9.35
N LYS A 3 -20.05 -1.42 -10.32
CA LYS A 3 -18.81 -1.95 -10.88
C LYS A 3 -17.61 -1.24 -10.30
N ALA A 4 -16.67 -1.99 -9.76
CA ALA A 4 -15.39 -1.47 -9.28
C ALA A 4 -14.23 -2.02 -10.12
N LEU A 5 -13.33 -1.13 -10.54
CA LEU A 5 -12.10 -1.48 -11.24
C LEU A 5 -10.88 -1.20 -10.34
N ILE A 6 -10.04 -2.21 -10.12
CA ILE A 6 -8.85 -2.11 -9.28
C ILE A 6 -7.60 -2.29 -10.13
N THR A 7 -6.74 -1.28 -10.20
CA THR A 7 -5.38 -1.45 -10.72
C THR A 7 -4.49 -2.04 -9.62
N GLY A 8 -3.61 -2.98 -9.97
CA GLY A 8 -2.79 -3.66 -8.95
C GLY A 8 -3.57 -4.60 -8.05
N ILE A 9 -4.62 -5.23 -8.59
CA ILE A 9 -5.51 -6.14 -7.83
C ILE A 9 -4.77 -7.30 -7.16
N ASN A 10 -3.66 -7.73 -7.71
CA ASN A 10 -2.80 -8.81 -7.18
C ASN A 10 -1.75 -8.32 -6.15
N GLY A 11 -1.77 -7.04 -5.79
CA GLY A 11 -1.01 -6.49 -4.67
C GLY A 11 -1.63 -6.84 -3.32
N GLN A 12 -0.96 -6.42 -2.22
CA GLN A 12 -1.53 -6.57 -0.87
C GLN A 12 -2.92 -5.91 -0.80
N ASP A 13 -2.98 -4.60 -1.04
CA ASP A 13 -4.20 -3.82 -0.89
C ASP A 13 -5.26 -4.21 -1.91
N GLY A 14 -4.85 -4.42 -3.16
CA GLY A 14 -5.77 -4.83 -4.22
C GLY A 14 -6.48 -6.15 -3.91
N SER A 15 -5.76 -7.12 -3.33
CA SER A 15 -6.34 -8.41 -2.97
C SER A 15 -7.33 -8.33 -1.80
N TYR A 16 -7.04 -7.51 -0.76
CA TYR A 16 -7.98 -7.28 0.33
C TYR A 16 -9.17 -6.42 -0.10
N LEU A 17 -8.93 -5.41 -0.93
CA LEU A 17 -10.01 -4.58 -1.47
C LEU A 17 -10.96 -5.38 -2.34
N ALA A 18 -10.43 -6.31 -3.15
CA ALA A 18 -11.25 -7.20 -3.96
C ALA A 18 -12.18 -8.07 -3.08
N GLU A 19 -11.66 -8.68 -2.02
CA GLU A 19 -12.46 -9.43 -1.04
C GLU A 19 -13.56 -8.53 -0.44
N PHE A 20 -13.17 -7.37 0.06
CA PHE A 20 -14.07 -6.42 0.72
C PHE A 20 -15.21 -5.94 -0.21
N LEU A 21 -14.89 -5.60 -1.46
CA LEU A 21 -15.89 -5.14 -2.43
C LEU A 21 -16.84 -6.25 -2.91
N LEU A 22 -16.32 -7.48 -3.08
CA LEU A 22 -17.16 -8.64 -3.38
C LEU A 22 -18.16 -8.93 -2.25
N ASP A 23 -17.75 -8.79 -0.99
CA ASP A 23 -18.62 -8.97 0.18
C ASP A 23 -19.68 -7.85 0.28
N LYS A 24 -19.38 -6.67 -0.25
CA LYS A 24 -20.36 -5.57 -0.40
C LYS A 24 -21.27 -5.70 -1.62
N GLY A 25 -21.13 -6.75 -2.41
CA GLY A 25 -21.98 -7.01 -3.56
C GLY A 25 -21.60 -6.24 -4.83
N TYR A 26 -20.35 -5.78 -4.96
CA TYR A 26 -19.84 -5.21 -6.19
C TYR A 26 -19.54 -6.28 -7.25
N GLU A 27 -19.66 -5.90 -8.52
CA GLU A 27 -19.00 -6.57 -9.64
C GLU A 27 -17.56 -6.05 -9.70
N VAL A 28 -16.58 -6.93 -9.39
CA VAL A 28 -15.19 -6.50 -9.22
C VAL A 28 -14.36 -6.90 -10.43
N TRP A 29 -13.75 -5.90 -11.04
CA TRP A 29 -12.80 -6.00 -12.14
C TRP A 29 -11.39 -5.66 -11.65
N GLY A 30 -10.39 -6.35 -12.18
CA GLY A 30 -9.00 -6.13 -11.83
C GLY A 30 -8.09 -6.04 -13.03
N ILE A 31 -7.14 -5.11 -12.98
CA ILE A 31 -6.06 -5.00 -13.96
C ILE A 31 -4.84 -5.76 -13.47
N LEU A 32 -4.36 -6.67 -14.32
CA LEU A 32 -3.08 -7.37 -14.18
C LEU A 32 -2.09 -6.85 -15.21
N LYS A 33 -0.88 -6.51 -14.74
CA LYS A 33 0.24 -6.29 -15.64
C LYS A 33 0.80 -7.63 -16.09
N ARG A 34 0.97 -7.83 -17.40
CA ARG A 34 1.59 -9.06 -17.93
C ARG A 34 3.07 -9.13 -17.52
N ASN A 35 3.47 -10.22 -16.92
CA ASN A 35 4.87 -10.57 -16.70
C ASN A 35 5.16 -12.00 -17.19
N SER A 36 6.43 -12.40 -17.19
CA SER A 36 6.86 -13.74 -17.68
C SER A 36 6.63 -14.87 -16.66
N VAL A 37 6.32 -14.53 -15.40
CA VAL A 37 6.06 -15.52 -14.33
C VAL A 37 4.57 -15.51 -14.03
N ALA A 38 3.79 -16.18 -14.89
CA ALA A 38 2.33 -16.16 -14.82
C ALA A 38 1.78 -16.84 -13.54
N GLU A 39 2.48 -17.85 -13.05
CA GLU A 39 2.06 -18.72 -11.93
C GLU A 39 1.92 -17.95 -10.62
N ASN A 40 2.71 -16.89 -10.42
CA ASN A 40 2.72 -16.12 -9.18
C ASN A 40 1.88 -14.84 -9.25
N GLN A 41 1.22 -14.56 -10.38
CA GLN A 41 0.48 -13.31 -10.55
C GLN A 41 -0.73 -13.18 -9.64
N THR A 42 -1.32 -14.30 -9.24
CA THR A 42 -2.56 -14.34 -8.46
C THR A 42 -2.39 -14.95 -7.06
N ALA A 43 -1.15 -15.19 -6.63
CA ALA A 43 -0.85 -15.88 -5.37
C ALA A 43 -1.45 -15.23 -4.10
N ARG A 44 -1.78 -13.92 -4.13
CA ARG A 44 -2.46 -13.24 -3.03
C ARG A 44 -3.98 -13.28 -3.11
N LEU A 45 -4.54 -13.71 -4.24
CA LEU A 45 -5.98 -13.87 -4.44
C LEU A 45 -6.35 -15.30 -4.04
N LYS A 46 -7.23 -15.44 -3.05
CA LYS A 46 -7.75 -16.77 -2.69
C LYS A 46 -8.55 -17.36 -3.86
N ASP A 47 -8.54 -18.65 -4.05
CA ASP A 47 -9.22 -19.33 -5.16
C ASP A 47 -10.72 -18.98 -5.25
N GLU A 48 -11.39 -18.91 -4.12
CA GLU A 48 -12.81 -18.53 -4.03
C GLU A 48 -13.08 -17.09 -4.48
N VAL A 49 -12.14 -16.17 -4.18
CA VAL A 49 -12.17 -14.78 -4.60
C VAL A 49 -11.85 -14.67 -6.09
N TYR A 50 -10.78 -15.32 -6.53
CA TYR A 50 -10.32 -15.34 -7.92
C TYR A 50 -11.42 -15.74 -8.90
N ARG A 51 -12.23 -16.76 -8.57
CA ARG A 51 -13.34 -17.24 -9.40
C ARG A 51 -14.49 -16.26 -9.56
N ARG A 52 -14.58 -15.25 -8.70
CA ARG A 52 -15.60 -14.20 -8.69
C ARG A 52 -15.14 -12.90 -9.33
N LEU A 53 -13.85 -12.80 -9.71
CA LEU A 53 -13.26 -11.62 -10.31
C LEU A 53 -13.30 -11.67 -11.83
N HIS A 54 -13.43 -10.49 -12.43
CA HIS A 54 -13.16 -10.27 -13.85
C HIS A 54 -11.76 -9.68 -13.98
N LEU A 55 -10.88 -10.30 -14.73
CA LEU A 55 -9.48 -9.89 -14.85
C LEU A 55 -9.15 -9.50 -16.28
N GLU A 56 -8.51 -8.33 -16.43
CA GLU A 56 -8.08 -7.77 -17.71
C GLU A 56 -6.57 -7.46 -17.68
N TYR A 57 -5.90 -7.63 -18.82
CA TYR A 57 -4.52 -7.21 -18.96
C TYR A 57 -4.44 -5.76 -19.44
N ALA A 58 -3.77 -4.91 -18.66
CA ALA A 58 -3.35 -3.57 -19.03
C ALA A 58 -2.10 -3.15 -18.22
N ASP A 59 -1.43 -2.12 -18.67
CA ASP A 59 -0.27 -1.53 -17.99
C ASP A 59 -0.50 -0.03 -17.79
N LEU A 60 -0.16 0.48 -16.60
CA LEU A 60 -0.26 1.93 -16.32
C LEU A 60 0.57 2.78 -17.28
N THR A 61 1.61 2.21 -17.88
CA THR A 61 2.47 2.89 -18.86
C THR A 61 1.93 2.83 -20.28
N ASP A 62 0.82 2.13 -20.51
CA ASP A 62 0.14 1.98 -21.80
C ASP A 62 -1.27 2.54 -21.75
N LEU A 63 -1.40 3.82 -22.13
CA LEU A 63 -2.68 4.54 -22.15
C LEU A 63 -3.74 3.84 -23.02
N ALA A 64 -3.34 3.27 -24.16
CA ALA A 64 -4.29 2.61 -25.05
C ALA A 64 -4.93 1.37 -24.40
N SER A 65 -4.16 0.57 -23.67
CA SER A 65 -4.68 -0.57 -22.93
C SER A 65 -5.63 -0.15 -21.80
N LEU A 66 -5.33 0.94 -21.09
CA LEU A 66 -6.20 1.50 -20.06
C LEU A 66 -7.52 2.02 -20.67
N MET A 67 -7.46 2.79 -21.76
CA MET A 67 -8.64 3.29 -22.44
C MET A 67 -9.54 2.15 -22.92
N ARG A 68 -8.98 1.09 -23.51
CA ARG A 68 -9.73 -0.11 -23.93
C ARG A 68 -10.47 -0.73 -22.75
N VAL A 69 -9.79 -0.99 -21.65
CA VAL A 69 -10.35 -1.67 -20.47
C VAL A 69 -11.43 -0.79 -19.83
N ILE A 70 -11.14 0.48 -19.56
CA ILE A 70 -12.07 1.40 -18.89
C ILE A 70 -13.31 1.67 -19.76
N SER A 71 -13.13 1.85 -21.08
CA SER A 71 -14.22 2.05 -22.02
C SER A 71 -15.17 0.85 -22.08
N ASN A 72 -14.63 -0.37 -22.02
CA ASN A 72 -15.43 -1.59 -22.06
C ASN A 72 -16.20 -1.84 -20.77
N ILE A 73 -15.59 -1.55 -19.62
CA ILE A 73 -16.17 -1.84 -18.30
C ILE A 73 -17.15 -0.74 -17.87
N GLN A 74 -16.81 0.54 -18.12
CA GLN A 74 -17.54 1.71 -17.61
C GLN A 74 -17.76 1.61 -16.08
N PRO A 75 -16.66 1.59 -15.28
CA PRO A 75 -16.77 1.36 -13.85
C PRO A 75 -17.42 2.54 -13.12
N ASP A 76 -18.20 2.27 -12.07
CA ASP A 76 -18.71 3.30 -11.16
C ASP A 76 -17.58 3.85 -10.27
N GLU A 77 -16.65 2.97 -9.87
CA GLU A 77 -15.52 3.30 -9.00
C GLU A 77 -14.23 2.70 -9.56
N LEU A 78 -13.14 3.49 -9.56
CA LEU A 78 -11.80 3.03 -9.92
C LEU A 78 -10.84 3.27 -8.76
N TYR A 79 -10.17 2.22 -8.33
CA TYR A 79 -9.13 2.26 -7.29
C TYR A 79 -7.75 2.11 -7.92
N ASN A 80 -7.01 3.20 -8.02
CA ASN A 80 -5.65 3.20 -8.60
C ASN A 80 -4.61 2.88 -7.52
N LEU A 81 -4.32 1.58 -7.35
CA LEU A 81 -3.39 1.05 -6.35
C LEU A 81 -2.06 0.59 -6.96
N ALA A 82 -2.01 0.41 -8.29
CA ALA A 82 -0.80 -0.05 -8.95
C ALA A 82 0.30 1.02 -8.93
N ALA A 83 1.51 0.60 -8.58
CA ALA A 83 2.70 1.44 -8.55
C ALA A 83 3.97 0.57 -8.46
N GLN A 84 5.13 1.14 -8.76
CA GLN A 84 6.39 0.63 -8.19
C GLN A 84 6.49 1.18 -6.76
N SER A 85 6.16 0.37 -5.76
CA SER A 85 5.92 0.84 -4.37
C SER A 85 7.11 0.63 -3.42
N HIS A 86 8.19 0.01 -3.86
CA HIS A 86 9.34 -0.24 -2.99
C HIS A 86 10.31 0.95 -3.02
N VAL A 87 10.40 1.69 -1.91
CA VAL A 87 11.16 2.93 -1.82
C VAL A 87 12.64 2.73 -2.15
N ARG A 88 13.32 1.70 -1.58
CA ARG A 88 14.74 1.47 -1.85
C ARG A 88 14.99 1.17 -3.33
N ILE A 89 14.14 0.37 -3.98
CA ILE A 89 14.25 0.05 -5.42
C ILE A 89 14.06 1.31 -6.28
N SER A 90 13.33 2.31 -5.83
CA SER A 90 13.14 3.54 -6.60
C SER A 90 14.45 4.30 -6.85
N PHE A 91 15.44 4.17 -5.97
CA PHE A 91 16.78 4.72 -6.20
C PHE A 91 17.57 3.96 -7.27
N ASP A 92 17.33 2.66 -7.40
CA ASP A 92 17.99 1.84 -8.42
C ASP A 92 17.28 1.94 -9.80
N GLN A 93 15.96 2.20 -9.77
CA GLN A 93 15.10 2.27 -10.96
C GLN A 93 14.24 3.55 -10.98
N PRO A 94 14.82 4.75 -10.96
CA PRO A 94 14.05 6.00 -10.84
C PRO A 94 13.17 6.27 -12.05
N LEU A 95 13.61 5.98 -13.26
CA LEU A 95 12.81 6.18 -14.49
C LEU A 95 11.61 5.25 -14.54
N TYR A 96 11.79 3.97 -14.20
CA TYR A 96 10.67 3.03 -14.12
C TYR A 96 9.67 3.44 -13.04
N THR A 97 10.16 3.84 -11.88
CA THR A 97 9.32 4.33 -10.77
C THR A 97 8.49 5.54 -11.18
N THR A 98 9.11 6.52 -11.85
CA THR A 98 8.42 7.71 -12.37
C THR A 98 7.37 7.34 -13.41
N ASN A 99 7.74 6.52 -14.39
CA ASN A 99 6.81 6.13 -15.45
C ASN A 99 5.61 5.32 -14.91
N ALA A 100 5.86 4.33 -14.06
CA ALA A 100 4.80 3.48 -13.53
C ALA A 100 3.91 4.21 -12.50
N THR A 101 4.48 5.08 -11.66
CA THR A 101 3.77 5.68 -10.53
C THR A 101 3.23 7.08 -10.86
N ALA A 102 4.06 7.96 -11.43
CA ALA A 102 3.65 9.33 -11.75
C ALA A 102 2.88 9.40 -13.09
N ILE A 103 3.52 8.99 -14.18
CA ILE A 103 2.90 9.01 -15.50
C ILE A 103 1.74 8.00 -15.57
N GLY A 104 1.88 6.86 -14.90
CA GLY A 104 0.80 5.87 -14.80
C GLY A 104 -0.47 6.44 -14.17
N ALA A 105 -0.37 7.26 -13.12
CA ALA A 105 -1.51 7.95 -12.53
C ALA A 105 -2.16 8.94 -13.52
N LEU A 106 -1.33 9.71 -14.25
CA LEU A 106 -1.83 10.61 -15.30
C LEU A 106 -2.55 9.83 -16.41
N ASN A 107 -2.01 8.70 -16.86
CA ASN A 107 -2.65 7.85 -17.87
C ASN A 107 -4.01 7.35 -17.43
N VAL A 108 -4.17 6.95 -16.16
CA VAL A 108 -5.48 6.55 -15.60
C VAL A 108 -6.46 7.71 -15.66
N LEU A 109 -6.06 8.91 -15.25
CA LEU A 109 -6.91 10.10 -15.28
C LEU A 109 -7.30 10.50 -16.70
N GLU A 110 -6.36 10.46 -17.65
CA GLU A 110 -6.65 10.71 -19.08
C GLU A 110 -7.61 9.67 -19.64
N ALA A 111 -7.41 8.38 -19.32
CA ALA A 111 -8.33 7.33 -19.78
C ALA A 111 -9.74 7.52 -19.21
N ILE A 112 -9.90 7.86 -17.94
CA ILE A 112 -11.20 8.16 -17.31
C ILE A 112 -11.82 9.40 -17.95
N LYS A 113 -11.06 10.49 -18.08
CA LYS A 113 -11.57 11.72 -18.72
C LYS A 113 -12.09 11.48 -20.14
N ALA A 114 -11.40 10.66 -20.91
CA ALA A 114 -11.78 10.38 -22.30
C ALA A 114 -12.93 9.38 -22.46
N THR A 115 -13.12 8.46 -21.52
CA THR A 115 -13.99 7.29 -21.74
C THR A 115 -15.07 7.06 -20.69
N SER A 116 -14.94 7.59 -19.47
CA SER A 116 -15.84 7.26 -18.35
C SER A 116 -15.88 8.34 -17.26
N LEU A 117 -16.31 9.55 -17.64
CA LEU A 117 -16.31 10.73 -16.74
C LEU A 117 -17.15 10.57 -15.46
N HIS A 118 -18.11 9.64 -15.43
CA HIS A 118 -18.93 9.38 -14.25
C HIS A 118 -18.21 8.59 -13.17
N THR A 119 -17.07 7.97 -13.51
CA THR A 119 -16.31 7.12 -12.59
C THR A 119 -15.73 7.94 -11.44
N LYS A 120 -16.02 7.53 -10.20
CA LYS A 120 -15.31 8.04 -9.02
C LYS A 120 -13.92 7.37 -8.92
N VAL A 121 -12.87 8.18 -8.81
CA VAL A 121 -11.48 7.69 -8.80
C VAL A 121 -10.87 7.85 -7.41
N TYR A 122 -10.35 6.76 -6.85
CA TYR A 122 -9.47 6.75 -5.70
C TYR A 122 -8.01 6.66 -6.17
N GLN A 123 -7.19 7.64 -5.81
CA GLN A 123 -5.74 7.63 -6.04
C GLN A 123 -5.01 7.28 -4.75
N ALA A 124 -4.28 6.17 -4.75
CA ALA A 124 -3.40 5.81 -3.63
C ALA A 124 -2.20 6.74 -3.60
N SER A 125 -2.17 7.62 -2.62
CA SER A 125 -1.05 8.48 -2.26
C SER A 125 -0.27 7.88 -1.09
N SER A 126 0.76 8.57 -0.57
CA SER A 126 1.70 7.96 0.38
C SER A 126 2.24 8.97 1.37
N SER A 127 2.45 8.56 2.62
CA SER A 127 3.16 9.33 3.63
C SER A 127 4.61 9.67 3.25
N GLU A 128 5.23 8.91 2.35
CA GLU A 128 6.57 9.21 1.80
C GLU A 128 6.62 10.57 1.05
N MET A 129 5.46 11.13 0.68
CA MET A 129 5.37 12.47 0.09
C MET A 129 5.81 13.58 1.04
N PHE A 130 5.60 13.39 2.35
CA PHE A 130 5.98 14.39 3.35
C PHE A 130 7.49 14.53 3.51
N GLY A 131 8.26 13.47 3.20
CA GLY A 131 9.67 13.44 3.54
C GLY A 131 9.85 13.62 5.06
N ASN A 132 10.77 14.47 5.45
CA ASN A 132 11.01 14.81 6.86
C ASN A 132 10.19 16.02 7.37
N SER A 133 9.22 16.51 6.57
CA SER A 133 8.30 17.55 7.04
C SER A 133 7.33 17.00 8.07
N ILE A 134 7.18 17.73 9.16
CA ILE A 134 6.29 17.38 10.27
C ILE A 134 5.77 18.67 10.90
N ASP A 135 4.54 18.68 11.36
CA ASP A 135 3.95 19.83 12.05
C ASP A 135 4.54 19.97 13.47
N SER A 136 4.38 21.13 14.08
CA SER A 136 4.99 21.45 15.40
C SER A 136 4.54 20.52 16.53
N ASP A 137 3.41 19.83 16.37
CA ASP A 137 2.87 18.87 17.34
C ASP A 137 3.31 17.42 17.05
N GLY A 138 4.16 17.22 16.04
CA GLY A 138 4.73 15.92 15.70
C GLY A 138 3.86 15.05 14.81
N PHE A 139 2.81 15.60 14.18
CA PHE A 139 1.96 14.89 13.22
C PHE A 139 2.14 15.37 11.79
N GLN A 140 1.67 14.59 10.85
CA GLN A 140 1.57 14.91 9.43
C GLN A 140 0.10 14.85 9.00
N ARG A 141 -0.35 15.90 8.31
CA ARG A 141 -1.73 16.12 7.88
C ARG A 141 -1.78 16.46 6.39
N GLU A 142 -2.98 16.62 5.85
CA GLU A 142 -3.18 17.05 4.46
C GLU A 142 -2.57 18.44 4.16
N SER A 143 -2.38 19.27 5.18
CA SER A 143 -1.77 20.61 5.09
C SER A 143 -0.25 20.62 5.28
N THR A 144 0.34 19.53 5.78
CA THR A 144 1.79 19.44 6.00
C THR A 144 2.54 19.55 4.66
N PRO A 145 3.61 20.34 4.55
CA PRO A 145 4.37 20.48 3.32
C PRO A 145 4.92 19.14 2.82
N MET A 146 4.88 18.94 1.50
CA MET A 146 5.38 17.73 0.85
C MET A 146 6.81 17.96 0.35
N ASN A 147 7.79 17.37 1.02
CA ASN A 147 9.22 17.45 0.71
C ASN A 147 9.82 16.04 0.60
N PRO A 148 9.48 15.28 -0.46
CA PRO A 148 9.89 13.88 -0.59
C PRO A 148 11.40 13.73 -0.70
N VAL A 149 11.92 12.67 -0.09
CA VAL A 149 13.36 12.32 -0.05
C VAL A 149 13.68 11.06 -0.85
N SER A 150 12.79 10.62 -1.72
CA SER A 150 12.99 9.46 -2.59
C SER A 150 12.33 9.65 -3.96
N PRO A 151 12.85 8.99 -5.02
CA PRO A 151 12.19 9.01 -6.33
C PRO A 151 10.73 8.52 -6.27
N TYR A 152 10.45 7.53 -5.41
CA TYR A 152 9.07 7.07 -5.15
C TYR A 152 8.22 8.19 -4.54
N GLY A 153 8.70 8.86 -3.51
CA GLY A 153 7.99 9.99 -2.89
C GLY A 153 7.72 11.12 -3.89
N CYS A 154 8.72 11.48 -4.73
CA CYS A 154 8.55 12.47 -5.80
C CYS A 154 7.47 12.05 -6.81
N ALA A 155 7.45 10.80 -7.22
CA ALA A 155 6.45 10.26 -8.14
C ALA A 155 5.03 10.30 -7.52
N LYS A 156 4.91 10.02 -6.22
CA LYS A 156 3.64 10.10 -5.49
C LYS A 156 3.17 11.55 -5.30
N VAL A 157 4.07 12.51 -5.09
CA VAL A 157 3.73 13.95 -5.06
C VAL A 157 3.18 14.41 -6.40
N PHE A 158 3.78 13.96 -7.52
CA PHE A 158 3.24 14.23 -8.85
C PHE A 158 1.82 13.66 -8.99
N ALA A 159 1.63 12.36 -8.68
CA ALA A 159 0.34 11.69 -8.78
C ALA A 159 -0.75 12.35 -7.93
N TYR A 160 -0.40 12.78 -6.72
CA TYR A 160 -1.27 13.53 -5.81
C TYR A 160 -1.71 14.87 -6.40
N ASN A 161 -0.75 15.66 -6.88
CA ASN A 161 -1.05 17.00 -7.40
C ASN A 161 -1.80 16.95 -8.73
N ILE A 162 -1.47 16.02 -9.62
CA ILE A 162 -2.21 15.89 -10.89
C ILE A 162 -3.65 15.43 -10.63
N SER A 163 -3.90 14.57 -9.65
CA SER A 163 -5.24 14.18 -9.22
C SER A 163 -6.07 15.39 -8.76
N ARG A 164 -5.48 16.26 -7.94
CA ARG A 164 -6.12 17.52 -7.53
C ARG A 164 -6.38 18.46 -8.70
N ASN A 165 -5.43 18.56 -9.62
CA ASN A 165 -5.61 19.37 -10.84
C ASN A 165 -6.80 18.87 -11.66
N TYR A 166 -6.91 17.56 -11.88
CA TYR A 166 -8.04 16.98 -12.64
C TYR A 166 -9.38 17.15 -11.95
N ARG A 167 -9.41 17.07 -10.61
CA ARG A 167 -10.59 17.40 -9.81
C ARG A 167 -11.06 18.83 -10.06
N HIS A 168 -10.15 19.80 -9.98
CA HIS A 168 -10.51 21.21 -10.09
C HIS A 168 -10.69 21.70 -11.53
N SER A 169 -9.87 21.23 -12.46
CA SER A 169 -9.90 21.73 -13.85
C SER A 169 -10.95 21.07 -14.70
N TYR A 170 -11.31 19.81 -14.43
CA TYR A 170 -12.23 19.03 -15.26
C TYR A 170 -13.48 18.55 -14.50
N GLY A 171 -13.64 18.92 -13.24
CA GLY A 171 -14.80 18.49 -12.43
C GLY A 171 -14.87 16.99 -12.18
N MET A 172 -13.76 16.27 -12.32
CA MET A 172 -13.73 14.82 -12.09
C MET A 172 -13.80 14.50 -10.61
N PHE A 173 -14.53 13.46 -10.23
CA PHE A 173 -14.50 12.96 -8.87
C PHE A 173 -13.20 12.15 -8.64
N VAL A 174 -12.18 12.81 -8.12
CA VAL A 174 -10.89 12.18 -7.80
C VAL A 174 -10.53 12.48 -6.35
N SER A 175 -10.43 11.44 -5.53
CA SER A 175 -9.99 11.54 -4.13
C SER A 175 -8.63 10.90 -3.93
N ASN A 176 -7.79 11.52 -3.09
CA ASN A 176 -6.50 10.97 -2.67
C ASN A 176 -6.60 10.41 -1.25
N GLY A 177 -6.15 9.19 -1.04
CA GLY A 177 -5.84 8.67 0.30
C GLY A 177 -4.34 8.74 0.55
N ILE A 178 -3.91 9.56 1.49
CA ILE A 178 -2.51 9.66 1.91
C ILE A 178 -2.25 8.56 2.93
N LEU A 179 -1.84 7.40 2.42
CA LEU A 179 -1.70 6.20 3.23
C LEU A 179 -0.37 6.19 3.96
N PHE A 180 -0.42 5.98 5.27
CA PHE A 180 0.73 5.62 6.07
C PHE A 180 1.05 4.14 5.90
N ASN A 181 2.14 3.66 6.49
CA ASN A 181 2.55 2.28 6.30
C ASN A 181 1.46 1.31 6.77
N HIS A 182 1.12 0.34 5.95
CA HIS A 182 0.10 -0.66 6.29
C HIS A 182 0.54 -2.03 5.82
N GLU A 183 0.36 -2.97 6.68
CA GLU A 183 1.02 -4.26 6.65
C GLU A 183 0.01 -5.40 6.80
N SER A 184 0.43 -6.59 6.45
CA SER A 184 -0.35 -7.81 6.61
C SER A 184 0.50 -9.04 6.23
N PRO A 185 -0.01 -10.27 6.40
CA PRO A 185 0.60 -11.47 5.82
C PRO A 185 0.85 -11.41 4.31
N ARG A 186 0.09 -10.55 3.58
CA ARG A 186 0.25 -10.37 2.11
C ARG A 186 1.26 -9.29 1.72
N ARG A 187 1.91 -8.64 2.68
CA ARG A 187 2.98 -7.67 2.42
C ARG A 187 4.13 -8.34 1.67
N GLY A 188 4.80 -7.63 0.76
CA GLY A 188 6.01 -8.14 0.13
C GLY A 188 7.10 -8.46 1.15
N THR A 189 7.80 -9.59 0.99
CA THR A 189 8.81 -10.07 1.95
C THR A 189 10.07 -9.22 2.04
N ASN A 190 10.23 -8.26 1.15
CA ASN A 190 11.30 -7.26 1.16
C ASN A 190 10.97 -6.00 1.98
N PHE A 191 9.73 -5.85 2.48
CA PHE A 191 9.36 -4.78 3.41
C PHE A 191 9.71 -5.18 4.84
N VAL A 192 10.13 -4.19 5.65
CA VAL A 192 10.77 -4.43 6.95
C VAL A 192 9.91 -5.27 7.90
N THR A 193 8.63 -5.01 8.03
CA THR A 193 7.71 -5.74 8.90
C THR A 193 7.63 -7.22 8.53
N ASN A 194 7.36 -7.51 7.25
CA ASN A 194 7.25 -8.89 6.79
C ASN A 194 8.61 -9.61 6.77
N LYS A 195 9.68 -8.88 6.45
CA LYS A 195 11.05 -9.41 6.54
C LYS A 195 11.37 -9.84 7.97
N VAL A 196 11.06 -9.00 8.97
CA VAL A 196 11.33 -9.30 10.39
C VAL A 196 10.51 -10.49 10.84
N CYS A 197 9.20 -10.53 10.58
CA CYS A 197 8.34 -11.65 10.96
C CYS A 197 8.81 -12.97 10.35
N LYS A 198 9.09 -12.98 9.04
CA LYS A 198 9.56 -14.16 8.31
C LYS A 198 10.88 -14.70 8.83
N GLU A 199 11.89 -13.83 8.94
CA GLU A 199 13.23 -14.26 9.36
C GLU A 199 13.26 -14.65 10.84
N ALA A 200 12.51 -13.97 11.72
CA ALA A 200 12.40 -14.36 13.12
C ALA A 200 11.78 -15.75 13.28
N VAL A 201 10.74 -16.07 12.49
CA VAL A 201 10.17 -17.43 12.48
C VAL A 201 11.16 -18.45 11.96
N LYS A 202 11.93 -18.15 10.90
CA LYS A 202 13.00 -19.04 10.41
C LYS A 202 14.06 -19.29 11.49
N ILE A 203 14.47 -18.25 12.22
CA ILE A 203 15.41 -18.37 13.33
C ILE A 203 14.83 -19.28 14.42
N LYS A 204 13.57 -19.08 14.80
CA LYS A 204 12.87 -19.92 15.77
C LYS A 204 12.85 -21.41 15.39
N LEU A 205 12.73 -21.69 14.10
CA LEU A 205 12.70 -23.06 13.56
C LEU A 205 14.09 -23.62 13.24
N GLY A 206 15.18 -22.86 13.49
CA GLY A 206 16.54 -23.29 13.17
C GLY A 206 16.92 -23.24 11.68
N LEU A 207 16.08 -22.60 10.84
CA LEU A 207 16.28 -22.47 9.40
C LEU A 207 17.14 -21.24 9.02
N SER A 208 17.42 -20.36 9.97
CA SER A 208 18.31 -19.19 9.82
C SER A 208 18.97 -18.88 11.16
N ASN A 209 20.06 -18.13 11.13
CA ASN A 209 20.82 -17.77 12.34
C ASN A 209 21.08 -16.26 12.44
N GLU A 210 20.67 -15.45 11.46
CA GLU A 210 20.83 -14.00 11.51
C GLU A 210 19.77 -13.27 10.72
N LEU A 211 19.48 -12.02 11.12
CA LEU A 211 18.67 -11.05 10.40
C LEU A 211 19.44 -9.75 10.22
N LYS A 212 19.62 -9.31 8.97
CA LYS A 212 20.28 -8.05 8.66
C LYS A 212 19.29 -6.96 8.35
N LEU A 213 19.38 -5.82 9.06
CA LEU A 213 18.53 -4.65 8.93
C LEU A 213 19.38 -3.37 8.77
N GLY A 214 18.75 -2.29 8.30
CA GLY A 214 19.35 -0.96 8.26
C GLY A 214 19.17 -0.21 9.60
N ASN A 215 18.57 1.00 9.51
CA ASN A 215 18.31 1.86 10.66
C ASN A 215 17.22 1.28 11.57
N LEU A 216 17.56 0.98 12.82
CA LEU A 216 16.62 0.47 13.82
C LEU A 216 15.83 1.58 14.54
N ASP A 217 16.27 2.83 14.43
CA ASP A 217 15.70 3.94 15.18
C ASP A 217 14.70 4.78 14.35
N ALA A 218 14.57 4.48 13.06
CA ALA A 218 13.53 5.07 12.22
C ALA A 218 12.15 4.65 12.72
N THR A 219 11.21 5.64 12.81
CA THR A 219 9.85 5.40 13.30
C THR A 219 8.83 5.48 12.18
N ARG A 220 7.82 4.64 12.23
CA ARG A 220 6.72 4.58 11.26
C ARG A 220 5.40 4.38 11.97
N ASP A 221 4.36 4.97 11.41
CA ASP A 221 2.98 4.67 11.75
C ASP A 221 2.57 3.46 10.93
N TRP A 222 2.40 2.31 11.58
CA TRP A 222 2.00 1.06 10.94
C TRP A 222 0.59 0.66 11.31
N GLY A 223 -0.27 0.53 10.31
CA GLY A 223 -1.62 -0.03 10.45
C GLY A 223 -1.79 -1.33 9.65
N HIS A 224 -2.97 -1.90 9.71
CA HIS A 224 -3.31 -3.12 8.98
C HIS A 224 -3.98 -2.83 7.65
N ALA A 225 -3.58 -3.54 6.58
CA ALA A 225 -4.11 -3.33 5.23
C ALA A 225 -5.64 -3.48 5.12
N LYS A 226 -6.26 -4.34 5.92
CA LYS A 226 -7.74 -4.49 5.95
C LYS A 226 -8.44 -3.21 6.40
N ASP A 227 -7.89 -2.50 7.39
CA ASP A 227 -8.45 -1.22 7.84
C ASP A 227 -8.30 -0.14 6.77
N TYR A 228 -7.18 -0.16 6.04
CA TYR A 228 -6.88 0.83 5.02
C TYR A 228 -7.74 0.65 3.76
N VAL A 229 -8.02 -0.59 3.33
CA VAL A 229 -8.94 -0.80 2.18
C VAL A 229 -10.38 -0.39 2.51
N LYS A 230 -10.79 -0.50 3.78
CA LYS A 230 -12.07 0.04 4.25
C LYS A 230 -12.10 1.56 4.11
N ALA A 231 -11.01 2.26 4.51
CA ALA A 231 -10.89 3.70 4.32
C ALA A 231 -10.94 4.11 2.83
N MET A 232 -10.27 3.37 1.94
CA MET A 232 -10.30 3.63 0.49
C MET A 232 -11.73 3.63 -0.05
N TRP A 233 -12.53 2.64 0.37
CA TRP A 233 -13.93 2.55 -0.03
C TRP A 233 -14.76 3.69 0.56
N GLU A 234 -14.64 3.97 1.86
CA GLU A 234 -15.39 5.02 2.54
C GLU A 234 -15.14 6.41 1.92
N ILE A 235 -13.90 6.71 1.53
CA ILE A 235 -13.54 7.96 0.84
C ILE A 235 -14.32 8.12 -0.47
N LEU A 236 -14.54 7.06 -1.23
CA LEU A 236 -15.31 7.13 -2.49
C LEU A 236 -16.83 7.16 -2.25
N GLN A 237 -17.33 6.85 -1.06
CA GLN A 237 -18.75 6.96 -0.75
C GLN A 237 -19.17 8.41 -0.39
N LEU A 238 -18.22 9.30 -0.16
CA LEU A 238 -18.51 10.71 0.10
C LEU A 238 -19.15 11.39 -1.11
N ASP A 239 -19.93 12.45 -0.86
CA ASP A 239 -20.59 13.23 -1.89
C ASP A 239 -19.58 14.09 -2.69
N GLU A 240 -18.55 14.60 -2.02
CA GLU A 240 -17.53 15.45 -2.61
C GLU A 240 -16.14 14.78 -2.54
N PRO A 241 -15.32 14.92 -3.61
CA PRO A 241 -13.96 14.39 -3.60
C PRO A 241 -13.03 15.21 -2.71
N GLY A 242 -12.04 14.55 -2.11
CA GLY A 242 -11.10 15.21 -1.21
C GLY A 242 -9.78 14.46 -1.05
N ASP A 243 -8.93 15.02 -0.19
CA ASP A 243 -7.66 14.43 0.19
C ASP A 243 -7.74 14.05 1.68
N TYR A 244 -7.33 12.84 2.03
CA TYR A 244 -7.50 12.28 3.38
C TYR A 244 -6.27 11.51 3.82
N VAL A 245 -5.72 11.86 4.98
CA VAL A 245 -4.69 11.04 5.66
C VAL A 245 -5.34 9.80 6.26
N CYS A 246 -4.74 8.64 6.02
CA CYS A 246 -5.11 7.37 6.62
C CYS A 246 -3.91 6.82 7.39
N ALA A 247 -4.01 6.83 8.72
CA ALA A 247 -2.96 6.49 9.67
C ALA A 247 -3.56 6.02 10.99
N THR A 248 -2.77 5.35 11.83
CA THR A 248 -3.21 4.94 13.17
C THR A 248 -3.04 6.06 14.21
N GLY A 249 -2.18 7.04 13.93
CA GLY A 249 -1.81 8.10 14.88
C GLY A 249 -0.74 7.68 15.89
N VAL A 250 -0.22 6.46 15.78
CA VAL A 250 0.83 5.95 16.67
C VAL A 250 2.02 5.48 15.84
N SER A 251 3.21 5.98 16.16
CA SER A 251 4.45 5.54 15.50
C SER A 251 5.28 4.64 16.40
N HIS A 252 5.87 3.62 15.79
CA HIS A 252 6.78 2.67 16.41
C HIS A 252 8.12 2.66 15.69
N SER A 253 9.21 2.43 16.42
CA SER A 253 10.53 2.24 15.83
C SER A 253 10.69 0.83 15.25
N VAL A 254 11.62 0.70 14.30
CA VAL A 254 12.02 -0.64 13.81
C VAL A 254 12.58 -1.50 14.97
N ARG A 255 13.21 -0.87 15.95
CA ARG A 255 13.68 -1.55 17.17
C ARG A 255 12.54 -2.15 18.00
N GLU A 256 11.45 -1.40 18.20
CA GLU A 256 10.24 -1.89 18.87
C GLU A 256 9.59 -3.04 18.11
N LEU A 257 9.48 -2.92 16.77
CA LEU A 257 9.01 -3.98 15.88
C LEU A 257 9.82 -5.28 16.08
N VAL A 258 11.14 -5.18 16.00
CA VAL A 258 12.06 -6.32 16.17
C VAL A 258 11.92 -6.92 17.56
N ASN A 259 11.93 -6.08 18.60
CA ASN A 259 11.80 -6.54 19.98
C ASN A 259 10.49 -7.28 20.20
N TYR A 260 9.37 -6.74 19.70
CA TYR A 260 8.07 -7.40 19.84
C TYR A 260 8.06 -8.78 19.18
N VAL A 261 8.44 -8.85 17.90
CA VAL A 261 8.38 -10.10 17.11
C VAL A 261 9.28 -11.20 17.73
N PHE A 262 10.51 -10.86 18.11
CA PHE A 262 11.41 -11.83 18.71
C PHE A 262 10.93 -12.29 20.10
N THR A 263 10.45 -11.38 20.92
CA THR A 263 9.90 -11.71 22.25
C THR A 263 8.68 -12.64 22.13
N ARG A 264 7.79 -12.40 21.17
CA ARG A 264 6.63 -13.28 20.89
C ARG A 264 7.04 -14.72 20.52
N LEU A 265 8.22 -14.89 19.94
CA LEU A 265 8.78 -16.19 19.58
C LEU A 265 9.68 -16.79 20.69
N GLY A 266 9.84 -16.10 21.81
CA GLY A 266 10.72 -16.52 22.93
C GLY A 266 12.19 -16.42 22.58
N LEU A 267 12.58 -15.41 21.78
CA LEU A 267 13.96 -15.15 21.34
C LEU A 267 14.44 -13.78 21.83
N HIS A 268 15.75 -13.62 22.02
CA HIS A 268 16.40 -12.34 22.30
C HIS A 268 16.96 -11.78 20.99
N TRP A 269 16.35 -10.72 20.47
CA TRP A 269 16.68 -10.18 19.15
C TRP A 269 18.14 -9.77 18.99
N SER A 270 18.78 -9.29 20.06
CA SER A 270 20.18 -8.84 20.03
C SER A 270 21.19 -9.95 19.70
N GLU A 271 20.82 -11.21 19.84
CA GLU A 271 21.65 -12.36 19.48
C GLU A 271 21.68 -12.61 17.95
N PHE A 272 20.62 -12.19 17.25
CA PHE A 272 20.41 -12.56 15.85
C PHE A 272 20.40 -11.37 14.90
N VAL A 273 20.06 -10.16 15.37
CA VAL A 273 19.89 -8.98 14.51
C VAL A 273 21.19 -8.21 14.40
N LYS A 274 21.63 -7.99 13.14
CA LYS A 274 22.81 -7.21 12.82
C LYS A 274 22.42 -6.04 11.91
N GLN A 275 23.03 -4.87 12.15
CA GLN A 275 22.90 -3.75 11.21
C GLN A 275 23.88 -3.93 10.04
N ASP A 276 23.42 -3.58 8.83
CA ASP A 276 24.22 -3.68 7.61
C ASP A 276 23.92 -2.42 6.77
N GLU A 277 24.97 -1.66 6.47
CA GLU A 277 24.89 -0.35 5.78
C GLU A 277 24.23 -0.44 4.41
N LYS A 278 24.30 -1.58 3.73
CA LYS A 278 23.65 -1.75 2.42
C LYS A 278 22.12 -1.64 2.46
N PHE A 279 21.51 -1.75 3.66
CA PHE A 279 20.08 -1.56 3.86
C PHE A 279 19.71 -0.13 4.27
N LEU A 280 20.70 0.75 4.45
CA LEU A 280 20.45 2.18 4.65
C LEU A 280 19.95 2.81 3.35
N ARG A 281 19.12 3.83 3.48
CA ARG A 281 18.68 4.64 2.34
C ARG A 281 19.71 5.75 2.08
N PRO A 282 19.87 6.22 0.82
CA PRO A 282 20.72 7.38 0.52
C PRO A 282 20.29 8.65 1.29
N GLU A 283 18.99 8.82 1.48
CA GLU A 283 18.40 9.83 2.37
C GLU A 283 17.35 9.16 3.24
N GLU A 284 17.46 9.31 4.57
CA GLU A 284 16.63 8.58 5.53
C GLU A 284 15.41 9.42 5.95
N LEU A 285 14.30 8.73 6.12
CA LEU A 285 13.10 9.23 6.76
C LEU A 285 13.15 8.90 8.25
N HIS A 286 13.11 9.92 9.10
CA HIS A 286 13.24 9.75 10.53
C HIS A 286 11.93 9.36 11.20
N ASN A 287 10.85 10.10 10.92
CA ASN A 287 9.57 9.86 11.58
C ASN A 287 8.41 10.05 10.59
N LEU A 288 7.48 9.09 10.61
CA LEU A 288 6.16 9.22 9.97
C LEU A 288 5.09 8.94 11.03
N LYS A 289 4.20 9.92 11.24
CA LYS A 289 3.07 9.82 12.16
C LYS A 289 1.90 10.66 11.62
N GLY A 290 0.82 10.00 11.21
CA GLY A 290 -0.31 10.66 10.57
C GLY A 290 -1.41 11.05 11.53
N ASP A 291 -2.15 12.10 11.17
CA ASP A 291 -3.39 12.49 11.85
C ASP A 291 -4.57 12.26 10.90
N SER A 292 -5.38 11.24 11.21
CA SER A 292 -6.57 10.86 10.42
C SER A 292 -7.85 11.59 10.85
N TYR A 293 -7.74 12.66 11.63
CA TYR A 293 -8.91 13.38 12.14
C TYR A 293 -9.91 13.76 11.04
N LYS A 294 -9.43 14.24 9.90
CA LYS A 294 -10.28 14.61 8.76
C LYS A 294 -11.03 13.40 8.20
N LEU A 295 -10.36 12.27 8.00
CA LEU A 295 -10.97 11.03 7.52
C LEU A 295 -12.02 10.52 8.52
N ILE A 296 -11.67 10.46 9.80
CA ILE A 296 -12.57 10.01 10.87
C ILE A 296 -13.83 10.89 10.93
N THR A 297 -13.66 12.20 10.87
CA THR A 297 -14.79 13.13 10.91
C THR A 297 -15.70 13.02 9.71
N ALA A 298 -15.13 12.79 8.52
CA ALA A 298 -15.90 12.72 7.28
C ALA A 298 -16.63 11.39 7.10
N THR A 299 -16.06 10.27 7.58
CA THR A 299 -16.53 8.92 7.26
C THR A 299 -16.91 8.08 8.46
N GLY A 300 -16.45 8.44 9.66
CA GLY A 300 -16.55 7.58 10.85
C GLY A 300 -15.55 6.42 10.85
N TRP A 301 -14.57 6.43 9.92
CA TRP A 301 -13.56 5.37 9.84
C TRP A 301 -12.78 5.23 11.14
N THR A 302 -12.52 3.98 11.53
CA THR A 302 -11.62 3.63 12.63
C THR A 302 -10.84 2.38 12.25
N HIS A 303 -9.61 2.29 12.72
CA HIS A 303 -8.83 1.06 12.59
C HIS A 303 -9.23 0.05 13.69
N GLU A 304 -9.26 -1.22 13.33
CA GLU A 304 -9.64 -2.33 14.23
C GLU A 304 -8.39 -3.07 14.75
N TYR A 305 -7.31 -3.06 13.97
CA TYR A 305 -6.06 -3.72 14.33
C TYR A 305 -5.15 -2.79 15.13
N THR A 306 -4.52 -3.34 16.18
CA THR A 306 -3.38 -2.70 16.86
C THR A 306 -2.07 -3.12 16.19
N PHE A 307 -0.98 -2.45 16.55
CA PHE A 307 0.37 -2.83 16.12
C PHE A 307 0.69 -4.29 16.47
N GLU A 308 0.34 -4.70 17.69
CA GLU A 308 0.58 -6.05 18.20
C GLU A 308 -0.27 -7.09 17.46
N SER A 309 -1.57 -6.88 17.33
CA SER A 309 -2.47 -7.85 16.67
C SER A 309 -2.13 -8.04 15.19
N MET A 310 -1.70 -6.98 14.52
CA MET A 310 -1.19 -7.05 13.15
C MET A 310 0.07 -7.93 13.06
N LEU A 311 1.03 -7.73 13.94
CA LEU A 311 2.26 -8.51 13.97
C LEU A 311 2.01 -9.96 14.36
N ASP A 312 1.08 -10.22 15.30
CA ASP A 312 0.69 -11.58 15.68
C ASP A 312 0.12 -12.35 14.49
N GLU A 313 -0.78 -11.72 13.69
CA GLU A 313 -1.31 -12.34 12.45
C GLU A 313 -0.17 -12.66 11.46
N MET A 314 0.82 -11.77 11.32
CA MET A 314 1.96 -11.99 10.43
C MET A 314 2.89 -13.10 10.93
N ILE A 315 3.15 -13.18 12.22
CA ILE A 315 3.94 -14.25 12.84
C ILE A 315 3.25 -15.61 12.65
N GLU A 316 1.96 -15.68 12.95
CA GLU A 316 1.16 -16.90 12.81
C GLU A 316 1.14 -17.39 11.36
N HIS A 317 0.99 -16.47 10.40
CA HIS A 317 1.08 -16.80 8.97
C HIS A 317 2.38 -17.52 8.64
N TRP A 318 3.54 -17.01 9.07
CA TRP A 318 4.83 -17.62 8.76
C TRP A 318 5.06 -18.93 9.51
N LEU A 319 4.60 -19.05 10.75
CA LEU A 319 4.65 -20.31 11.49
C LEU A 319 3.84 -21.41 10.76
N ASN A 320 2.64 -21.08 10.30
CA ASN A 320 1.79 -22.01 9.56
C ASN A 320 2.38 -22.35 8.18
N TYR A 321 2.94 -21.36 7.48
CA TYR A 321 3.61 -21.58 6.19
C TYR A 321 4.73 -22.62 6.30
N TYR A 322 5.66 -22.45 7.24
CA TYR A 322 6.77 -23.37 7.39
C TYR A 322 6.36 -24.73 7.93
N LYS A 323 5.35 -24.83 8.79
CA LYS A 323 4.80 -26.14 9.20
C LYS A 323 4.22 -26.95 8.05
N GLN A 324 3.70 -26.30 7.01
CA GLN A 324 3.07 -26.97 5.85
C GLN A 324 4.09 -27.32 4.76
N HIS A 325 5.18 -26.55 4.61
CA HIS A 325 6.10 -26.67 3.48
C HIS A 325 7.44 -27.32 3.85
N ASP A 326 7.85 -27.25 5.09
CA ASP A 326 8.97 -28.01 5.62
C ASP A 326 8.38 -29.11 6.48
N ASN A 327 8.54 -30.39 6.09
CA ASN A 327 8.21 -31.55 6.92
C ASN A 327 9.07 -31.54 8.19
N VAL A 328 8.91 -30.56 9.06
CA VAL A 328 9.56 -30.40 10.36
C VAL A 328 8.58 -30.74 11.46
#